data_a7320f5f2568d5165f5f2399909ba882
#
_entry.id   a7320f5f2568d5165f5f2399909ba882
#
_cell.length_a   1.000
_cell.length_b   1.000
_cell.length_c   1.000
_cell.angle_alpha   90.00
_cell.angle_beta   90.00
_cell.angle_gamma   90.00
#
_symmetry.space_group_name_H-M   'P 1'
#
loop_
_entity.id
_entity.type
_entity.pdbx_description
1 polymer ?
#
loop_
_entity_poly.entity_id
_entity_poly.type
_entity_poly.pdbx_seq_one_letter_code
_entity_poly.pdbx_strand_id
1 'polypeptide(L)'
;IFQLNLNPLLCDINLENLSLDLSHLEQIYRREKPDVLFLVSILGFSSDIKNILKLSKKYNVKIIEDNCESVGSKFDNKKLGNFGLMSSFSTFFGHHFSTIEGGIVTTNDKRIFNILKMLRSHGWDRDLELKEKKKLRKFWKINDFDALYTFYYSGYNLRSTNLQAFIGLNQLKKLNRFCKIREKNFNYYQKKIVN
;
A
#
# COMPACT_ATOMS: atom_id res chain seq x y z
N ILE A 1 11.43 4.50 -6.01
CA ILE A 1 12.70 3.98 -5.48
C ILE A 1 13.84 4.89 -5.94
N PHE A 2 14.12 5.01 -7.23
CA PHE A 2 15.21 5.83 -7.76
C PHE A 2 15.11 7.33 -7.41
N GLN A 3 13.91 7.92 -7.42
CA GLN A 3 13.69 9.32 -7.01
C GLN A 3 14.10 9.60 -5.55
N LEU A 4 14.15 8.57 -4.72
CA LEU A 4 14.57 8.66 -3.32
C LEU A 4 16.02 8.16 -3.11
N ASN A 5 16.78 7.95 -4.19
CA ASN A 5 18.13 7.38 -4.15
C ASN A 5 18.21 6.04 -3.37
N LEU A 6 17.15 5.24 -3.44
CA LEU A 6 17.12 3.91 -2.84
C LEU A 6 17.64 2.89 -3.87
N ASN A 7 18.33 1.86 -3.37
CA ASN A 7 18.85 0.78 -4.19
C ASN A 7 17.82 -0.37 -4.27
N PRO A 8 17.23 -0.66 -5.46
CA PRO A 8 16.30 -1.75 -5.62
C PRO A 8 17.01 -3.09 -5.73
N LEU A 9 16.55 -4.07 -5.00
CA LEU A 9 16.92 -5.47 -5.12
C LEU A 9 15.74 -6.23 -5.70
N LEU A 10 15.94 -6.98 -6.77
CA LEU A 10 14.88 -7.76 -7.41
C LEU A 10 14.86 -9.16 -6.84
N CYS A 11 13.67 -9.66 -6.52
CA CYS A 11 13.42 -11.03 -6.10
C CYS A 11 12.64 -11.76 -7.18
N ASP A 12 13.06 -12.96 -7.52
CA ASP A 12 12.35 -13.81 -8.46
C ASP A 12 11.00 -14.28 -7.92
N ILE A 13 10.16 -14.75 -8.82
CA ILE A 13 8.84 -15.31 -8.53
C ILE A 13 8.82 -16.82 -8.76
N ASN A 14 7.95 -17.48 -8.05
CA ASN A 14 7.54 -18.86 -8.33
C ASN A 14 6.52 -18.85 -9.48
N LEU A 15 6.85 -19.52 -10.58
CA LEU A 15 6.00 -19.52 -11.80
C LEU A 15 4.68 -20.27 -11.63
N GLU A 16 4.56 -21.15 -10.65
CA GLU A 16 3.32 -21.92 -10.42
C GLU A 16 2.21 -21.07 -9.79
N ASN A 17 2.58 -20.10 -8.97
CA ASN A 17 1.61 -19.31 -8.19
C ASN A 17 1.85 -17.80 -8.23
N LEU A 18 2.84 -17.34 -9.00
CA LEU A 18 3.24 -15.93 -9.15
C LEU A 18 3.58 -15.23 -7.82
N SER A 19 3.81 -16.01 -6.76
CA SER A 19 4.32 -15.51 -5.48
C SER A 19 5.83 -15.28 -5.55
N LEU A 20 6.38 -14.55 -4.57
CA LEU A 20 7.83 -14.46 -4.44
C LEU A 20 8.43 -15.85 -4.22
N ASP A 21 9.58 -16.14 -4.85
CA ASP A 21 10.40 -17.28 -4.52
C ASP A 21 11.00 -17.07 -3.13
N LEU A 22 10.54 -17.89 -2.16
CA LEU A 22 10.94 -17.76 -0.76
C LEU A 22 12.42 -18.09 -0.53
N SER A 23 12.99 -18.98 -1.34
CA SER A 23 14.41 -19.35 -1.23
C SER A 23 15.30 -18.21 -1.70
N HIS A 24 14.95 -17.59 -2.82
CA HIS A 24 15.65 -16.40 -3.33
C HIS A 24 15.45 -15.20 -2.39
N LEU A 25 14.23 -14.97 -1.88
CA LEU A 25 13.95 -13.93 -0.88
C LEU A 25 14.84 -14.10 0.36
N GLU A 26 14.98 -15.31 0.90
CA GLU A 26 15.83 -15.56 2.06
C GLU A 26 17.31 -15.33 1.74
N GLN A 27 17.78 -15.68 0.54
CA GLN A 27 19.15 -15.39 0.10
C GLN A 27 19.43 -13.87 0.06
N ILE A 28 18.49 -13.09 -0.51
CA ILE A 28 18.58 -11.62 -0.55
C ILE A 28 18.64 -11.08 0.89
N TYR A 29 17.73 -11.50 1.77
CA TYR A 29 17.70 -11.03 3.15
C TYR A 29 19.00 -11.32 3.90
N ARG A 30 19.62 -12.47 3.66
CA ARG A 30 20.87 -12.88 4.30
C ARG A 30 22.06 -12.06 3.79
N ARG A 31 22.15 -11.86 2.47
CA ARG A 31 23.31 -11.22 1.83
C ARG A 31 23.25 -9.71 1.88
N GLU A 32 22.11 -9.16 1.46
CA GLU A 32 21.96 -7.73 1.19
C GLU A 32 21.34 -6.96 2.37
N LYS A 33 20.69 -7.66 3.32
CA LYS A 33 20.05 -7.09 4.53
C LYS A 33 19.18 -5.87 4.22
N PRO A 34 18.19 -5.98 3.33
CA PRO A 34 17.35 -4.84 2.98
C PRO A 34 16.50 -4.38 4.17
N ASP A 35 16.18 -3.08 4.22
CA ASP A 35 15.31 -2.52 5.25
C ASP A 35 13.83 -2.82 4.98
N VAL A 36 13.45 -2.90 3.70
CA VAL A 36 12.06 -2.97 3.26
C VAL A 36 11.86 -3.99 2.15
N LEU A 37 10.82 -4.79 2.27
CA LEU A 37 10.23 -5.57 1.19
C LEU A 37 9.01 -4.81 0.64
N PHE A 38 9.00 -4.53 -0.67
CA PHE A 38 7.83 -4.07 -1.39
C PHE A 38 7.12 -5.28 -2.00
N LEU A 39 6.05 -5.73 -1.34
CA LEU A 39 5.31 -6.95 -1.68
C LEU A 39 4.15 -6.62 -2.60
N VAL A 40 4.27 -6.98 -3.87
CA VAL A 40 3.23 -6.78 -4.88
C VAL A 40 2.34 -8.02 -4.97
N SER A 41 1.04 -7.84 -4.82
CA SER A 41 0.01 -8.88 -5.00
C SER A 41 -0.59 -8.80 -6.39
N ILE A 42 0.13 -9.36 -7.36
CA ILE A 42 -0.21 -9.26 -8.79
C ILE A 42 -1.49 -10.03 -9.13
N LEU A 43 -2.31 -9.48 -10.03
CA LEU A 43 -3.54 -10.09 -10.58
C LEU A 43 -4.54 -10.59 -9.52
N GLY A 44 -4.43 -10.13 -8.29
CA GLY A 44 -5.29 -10.55 -7.18
C GLY A 44 -4.84 -11.82 -6.47
N PHE A 45 -3.72 -12.42 -6.87
CA PHE A 45 -3.15 -13.57 -6.15
C PHE A 45 -2.53 -13.13 -4.84
N SER A 46 -2.78 -13.89 -3.79
CA SER A 46 -2.05 -13.72 -2.54
C SER A 46 -0.75 -14.50 -2.60
N SER A 47 0.34 -13.83 -2.26
CA SER A 47 1.62 -14.51 -2.00
C SER A 47 1.51 -15.44 -0.78
N ASP A 48 2.52 -16.25 -0.54
CA ASP A 48 2.65 -17.01 0.71
C ASP A 48 2.96 -16.06 1.88
N ILE A 49 1.94 -15.31 2.27
CA ILE A 49 2.01 -14.26 3.31
C ILE A 49 2.60 -14.81 4.61
N LYS A 50 2.21 -16.03 5.01
CA LYS A 50 2.65 -16.64 6.26
C LYS A 50 4.17 -16.80 6.32
N ASN A 51 4.77 -17.37 5.28
CA ASN A 51 6.21 -17.59 5.24
C ASN A 51 6.97 -16.29 4.96
N ILE A 52 6.43 -15.38 4.16
CA ILE A 52 7.01 -14.04 3.96
C ILE A 52 7.07 -13.28 5.29
N LEU A 53 6.00 -13.26 6.09
CA LEU A 53 5.99 -12.63 7.42
C LEU A 53 7.02 -13.26 8.36
N LYS A 54 7.14 -14.59 8.34
CA LYS A 54 8.14 -15.31 9.15
C LYS A 54 9.57 -14.90 8.78
N LEU A 55 9.89 -14.87 7.48
CA LEU A 55 11.20 -14.45 7.00
C LEU A 55 11.47 -12.98 7.33
N SER A 56 10.52 -12.09 7.05
CA SER A 56 10.68 -10.67 7.31
C SER A 56 10.88 -10.38 8.79
N LYS A 57 10.20 -11.11 9.68
CA LYS A 57 10.44 -11.03 11.13
C LYS A 57 11.83 -11.52 11.51
N LYS A 58 12.27 -12.67 10.95
CA LYS A 58 13.59 -13.26 11.21
C LYS A 58 14.73 -12.30 10.87
N TYR A 59 14.60 -11.58 9.76
CA TYR A 59 15.64 -10.67 9.25
C TYR A 59 15.37 -9.18 9.54
N ASN A 60 14.31 -8.88 10.33
CA ASN A 60 13.89 -7.51 10.69
C ASN A 60 13.60 -6.60 9.48
N VAL A 61 13.07 -7.18 8.39
CA VAL A 61 12.66 -6.45 7.19
C VAL A 61 11.22 -5.95 7.34
N LYS A 62 10.96 -4.67 7.01
CA LYS A 62 9.60 -4.12 7.02
C LYS A 62 8.90 -4.45 5.71
N ILE A 63 7.60 -4.74 5.78
CA ILE A 63 6.80 -5.03 4.58
C ILE A 63 5.94 -3.83 4.25
N ILE A 64 5.96 -3.40 3.00
CA ILE A 64 4.99 -2.50 2.38
C ILE A 64 4.24 -3.33 1.34
N GLU A 65 2.91 -3.37 1.43
CA GLU A 65 2.09 -4.12 0.48
C GLU A 65 1.65 -3.21 -0.68
N ASP A 66 1.80 -3.69 -1.91
CA ASP A 66 1.14 -3.11 -3.07
C ASP A 66 -0.04 -4.00 -3.48
N ASN A 67 -1.23 -3.49 -3.24
CA ASN A 67 -2.49 -4.17 -3.52
C ASN A 67 -3.29 -3.45 -4.62
N CYS A 68 -2.61 -2.77 -5.52
CA CYS A 68 -3.27 -2.06 -6.62
C CYS A 68 -4.10 -3.02 -7.49
N GLU A 69 -3.67 -4.26 -7.64
CA GLU A 69 -4.38 -5.30 -8.40
C GLU A 69 -5.11 -6.34 -7.54
N SER A 70 -5.18 -6.15 -6.23
CA SER A 70 -5.68 -7.19 -5.31
C SER A 70 -6.74 -6.72 -4.32
N VAL A 71 -7.45 -5.64 -4.64
CA VAL A 71 -8.50 -5.11 -3.76
C VAL A 71 -9.61 -6.14 -3.55
N GLY A 72 -9.80 -6.56 -2.32
CA GLY A 72 -10.78 -7.58 -1.93
C GLY A 72 -10.24 -8.99 -1.81
N SER A 73 -9.03 -9.28 -2.32
CA SER A 73 -8.35 -10.55 -2.13
C SER A 73 -8.01 -10.80 -0.66
N LYS A 74 -7.89 -12.07 -0.28
CA LYS A 74 -7.69 -12.49 1.11
C LYS A 74 -6.62 -13.56 1.20
N PHE A 75 -5.94 -13.58 2.34
CA PHE A 75 -5.14 -14.69 2.83
C PHE A 75 -5.64 -15.08 4.23
N ASP A 76 -5.95 -16.34 4.47
CA ASP A 76 -6.53 -16.84 5.74
C ASP A 76 -7.71 -15.99 6.25
N ASN A 77 -8.68 -15.71 5.38
CA ASN A 77 -9.85 -14.87 5.63
C ASN A 77 -9.56 -13.40 5.98
N LYS A 78 -8.31 -12.97 6.06
CA LYS A 78 -7.91 -11.59 6.27
C LYS A 78 -7.60 -10.91 4.93
N LYS A 79 -8.16 -9.74 4.68
CA LYS A 79 -7.92 -8.99 3.43
C LYS A 79 -6.44 -8.62 3.30
N LEU A 80 -5.91 -8.72 2.07
CA LEU A 80 -4.61 -8.16 1.72
C LEU A 80 -4.61 -6.65 2.01
N GLY A 81 -3.44 -6.11 2.32
CA GLY A 81 -3.29 -4.74 2.81
C GLY A 81 -3.35 -4.58 4.33
N ASN A 82 -3.41 -5.72 5.06
CA ASN A 82 -3.44 -5.73 6.52
C ASN A 82 -2.28 -6.49 7.16
N PHE A 83 -1.24 -6.82 6.39
CA PHE A 83 -0.12 -7.64 6.84
C PHE A 83 1.17 -6.85 7.01
N GLY A 84 1.37 -5.81 6.22
CA GLY A 84 2.54 -4.94 6.25
C GLY A 84 2.40 -3.72 7.15
N LEU A 85 3.45 -2.91 7.17
CA LEU A 85 3.52 -1.63 7.88
C LEU A 85 2.55 -0.61 7.29
N MET A 86 2.41 -0.62 5.97
CA MET A 86 1.44 0.14 5.20
C MET A 86 1.13 -0.57 3.89
N SER A 87 0.07 -0.15 3.24
CA SER A 87 -0.37 -0.72 1.97
C SER A 87 -0.89 0.33 1.02
N SER A 88 -0.59 0.18 -0.28
CA SER A 88 -1.15 0.97 -1.36
C SER A 88 -2.27 0.24 -2.08
N PHE A 89 -3.25 1.00 -2.57
CA PHE A 89 -4.35 0.55 -3.41
C PHE A 89 -4.56 1.56 -4.53
N SER A 90 -4.79 1.09 -5.72
CA SER A 90 -5.14 1.94 -6.85
C SER A 90 -6.66 2.07 -7.02
N THR A 91 -7.09 3.28 -7.36
CA THR A 91 -8.46 3.56 -7.79
C THR A 91 -8.48 4.06 -9.24
N PHE A 92 -7.43 3.76 -10.00
CA PHE A 92 -7.34 3.94 -11.44
C PHE A 92 -8.46 3.15 -12.15
N PHE A 93 -8.97 3.66 -13.26
CA PHE A 93 -10.13 3.08 -13.94
C PHE A 93 -9.91 1.64 -14.43
N GLY A 94 -8.68 1.23 -14.69
CA GLY A 94 -8.34 -0.13 -15.12
C GLY A 94 -8.32 -1.19 -14.01
N HIS A 95 -8.45 -0.80 -12.74
CA HIS A 95 -8.40 -1.71 -11.60
C HIS A 95 -9.80 -2.13 -11.10
N HIS A 96 -9.93 -2.43 -9.80
CA HIS A 96 -11.11 -3.12 -9.26
C HIS A 96 -12.32 -2.23 -9.01
N PHE A 97 -12.09 -1.01 -8.58
CA PHE A 97 -13.09 0.05 -8.46
C PHE A 97 -12.43 1.38 -8.82
N SER A 98 -13.19 2.28 -9.42
CA SER A 98 -12.61 3.46 -10.03
C SER A 98 -13.08 4.75 -9.36
N THR A 99 -12.11 5.67 -9.19
CA THR A 99 -12.38 7.09 -8.96
C THR A 99 -11.89 7.95 -10.14
N ILE A 100 -11.82 7.34 -11.33
CA ILE A 100 -11.19 7.83 -12.56
C ILE A 100 -9.67 7.70 -12.42
N GLU A 101 -9.06 8.56 -11.65
CA GLU A 101 -7.68 8.51 -11.17
C GLU A 101 -7.67 8.57 -9.65
N GLY A 102 -6.66 7.95 -9.02
CA GLY A 102 -6.47 8.05 -7.59
C GLY A 102 -5.81 6.82 -6.96
N GLY A 103 -5.58 6.93 -5.66
CA GLY A 103 -5.02 5.87 -4.85
C GLY A 103 -5.30 6.08 -3.37
N ILE A 104 -5.16 5.01 -2.62
CA ILE A 104 -5.34 4.99 -1.18
C ILE A 104 -4.10 4.35 -0.55
N VAL A 105 -3.56 4.97 0.48
CA VAL A 105 -2.54 4.37 1.34
C VAL A 105 -3.13 4.16 2.73
N THR A 106 -3.00 2.97 3.26
CA THR A 106 -3.49 2.60 4.59
C THR A 106 -2.34 2.20 5.51
N THR A 107 -2.46 2.53 6.79
CA THR A 107 -1.53 2.09 7.85
C THR A 107 -2.23 2.10 9.20
N ASN A 108 -1.78 1.24 10.11
CA ASN A 108 -2.19 1.26 11.51
C ASN A 108 -1.23 2.09 12.39
N ASP A 109 -0.12 2.57 11.84
CA ASP A 109 0.84 3.42 12.54
C ASP A 109 0.43 4.89 12.45
N LYS A 110 0.06 5.48 13.61
CA LYS A 110 -0.39 6.89 13.69
C LYS A 110 0.69 7.88 13.23
N ARG A 111 1.97 7.59 13.46
CA ARG A 111 3.08 8.45 13.02
C ARG A 111 3.18 8.44 11.49
N ILE A 112 3.17 7.26 10.88
CA ILE A 112 3.19 7.12 9.42
C ILE A 112 1.95 7.78 8.81
N PHE A 113 0.76 7.55 9.38
CA PHE A 113 -0.47 8.20 8.94
C PHE A 113 -0.36 9.73 8.89
N ASN A 114 0.19 10.34 9.95
CA ASN A 114 0.39 11.79 10.00
C ASN A 114 1.41 12.27 8.95
N ILE A 115 2.51 11.53 8.75
CA ILE A 115 3.50 11.84 7.71
C ILE A 115 2.87 11.76 6.32
N LEU A 116 2.09 10.72 6.01
CA LEU A 116 1.39 10.55 4.74
C LEU A 116 0.42 11.70 4.47
N LYS A 117 -0.32 12.16 5.50
CA LYS A 117 -1.20 13.33 5.39
C LYS A 117 -0.44 14.60 5.02
N MET A 118 0.73 14.79 5.58
CA MET A 118 1.58 15.94 5.24
C MET A 118 2.18 15.78 3.84
N LEU A 119 2.75 14.62 3.52
CA LEU A 119 3.40 14.38 2.23
C LEU A 119 2.45 14.56 1.05
N ARG A 120 1.21 14.10 1.13
CA ARG A 120 0.21 14.28 0.05
C ARG A 120 -0.18 15.74 -0.18
N SER A 121 0.09 16.62 0.81
CA SER A 121 -0.32 18.02 0.83
C SER A 121 0.87 18.92 1.11
N HIS A 122 1.83 18.95 0.20
CA HIS A 122 3.02 19.81 0.17
C HIS A 122 3.98 19.68 1.38
N GLY A 123 3.75 18.78 2.33
CA GLY A 123 4.49 18.69 3.57
C GLY A 123 3.95 19.58 4.70
N TRP A 124 2.77 20.19 4.54
CA TRP A 124 2.13 21.03 5.57
C TRP A 124 1.49 20.21 6.69
N ASP A 125 1.35 20.83 7.85
CA ASP A 125 0.62 20.27 9.00
C ASP A 125 -0.90 20.53 8.94
N ARG A 126 -1.42 21.22 7.93
CA ARG A 126 -2.80 21.72 7.84
C ARG A 126 -3.87 20.66 8.09
N ASP A 127 -3.64 19.44 7.60
CA ASP A 127 -4.57 18.32 7.70
C ASP A 127 -4.40 17.48 8.97
N LEU A 128 -3.44 17.80 9.85
CA LEU A 128 -3.23 17.08 11.09
C LEU A 128 -4.27 17.47 12.16
N GLU A 129 -4.51 16.57 13.11
CA GLU A 129 -5.27 16.87 14.32
C GLU A 129 -4.57 17.98 15.15
N LEU A 130 -5.34 18.82 15.85
CA LEU A 130 -4.81 19.96 16.59
C LEU A 130 -3.70 19.56 17.59
N LYS A 131 -3.86 18.43 18.27
CA LYS A 131 -2.87 17.89 19.20
C LYS A 131 -1.53 17.60 18.52
N GLU A 132 -1.57 17.01 17.32
CA GLU A 132 -0.38 16.66 16.56
C GLU A 132 0.29 17.91 15.95
N LYS A 133 -0.50 18.89 15.47
CA LYS A 133 0.02 20.21 15.06
C LYS A 133 0.81 20.86 16.19
N LYS A 134 0.21 20.94 17.39
CA LYS A 134 0.87 21.57 18.55
C LYS A 134 2.19 20.87 18.92
N LYS A 135 2.23 19.53 18.89
CA LYS A 135 3.46 18.78 19.15
C LYS A 135 4.53 19.07 18.10
N LEU A 136 4.16 19.04 16.82
CA LEU A 136 5.07 19.25 15.70
C LEU A 136 5.64 20.67 15.73
N ARG A 137 4.79 21.69 15.91
CA ARG A 137 5.19 23.09 15.99
C ARG A 137 6.09 23.35 17.20
N LYS A 138 5.76 22.77 18.36
CA LYS A 138 6.62 22.86 19.57
C LYS A 138 8.00 22.25 19.33
N PHE A 139 8.05 21.08 18.68
CA PHE A 139 9.32 20.40 18.38
C PHE A 139 10.23 21.25 17.49
N TRP A 140 9.66 21.86 16.44
CA TRP A 140 10.40 22.70 15.50
C TRP A 140 10.47 24.18 15.90
N LYS A 141 9.91 24.55 17.07
CA LYS A 141 9.85 25.95 17.57
C LYS A 141 9.19 26.91 16.57
N ILE A 142 8.14 26.47 15.90
CA ILE A 142 7.36 27.23 14.90
C ILE A 142 6.15 27.84 15.61
N ASN A 143 5.95 29.16 15.47
CA ASN A 143 4.75 29.86 15.93
C ASN A 143 3.58 29.67 14.94
N ASP A 144 2.38 30.12 15.33
CA ASP A 144 1.17 29.91 14.51
C ASP A 144 1.19 30.72 13.21
N PHE A 145 1.87 31.86 13.18
CA PHE A 145 2.00 32.67 11.96
C PHE A 145 2.92 31.99 10.94
N ASP A 146 4.12 31.60 11.38
CA ASP A 146 5.09 30.93 10.49
C ASP A 146 4.59 29.57 10.01
N ALA A 147 3.77 28.88 10.82
CA ALA A 147 3.17 27.59 10.45
C ALA A 147 2.26 27.67 9.20
N LEU A 148 1.79 28.86 8.82
CA LEU A 148 0.97 29.04 7.61
C LEU A 148 1.71 28.63 6.33
N TYR A 149 3.04 28.76 6.31
CA TYR A 149 3.89 28.44 5.16
C TYR A 149 5.11 27.62 5.55
N THR A 150 5.05 26.87 6.66
CA THR A 150 6.09 25.92 7.04
C THR A 150 5.81 24.56 6.43
N PHE A 151 6.80 24.03 5.70
CA PHE A 151 6.80 22.72 5.09
C PHE A 151 7.73 21.82 5.88
N TYR A 152 7.18 20.84 6.59
CA TYR A 152 7.96 19.94 7.46
C TYR A 152 8.64 18.81 6.69
N TYR A 153 8.17 18.55 5.48
CA TYR A 153 8.71 17.53 4.55
C TYR A 153 8.66 18.05 3.12
N SER A 154 9.55 17.55 2.28
CA SER A 154 9.42 17.68 0.82
C SER A 154 8.21 16.85 0.36
N GLY A 155 7.06 17.49 0.29
CA GLY A 155 5.79 16.84 -0.01
C GLY A 155 5.36 17.01 -1.47
N TYR A 156 4.24 16.38 -1.80
CA TYR A 156 3.64 16.37 -3.13
C TYR A 156 2.31 17.12 -3.13
N ASN A 157 1.76 17.38 -4.30
CA ASN A 157 0.39 17.82 -4.45
C ASN A 157 -0.48 16.66 -4.97
N LEU A 158 -0.87 15.77 -4.05
CA LEU A 158 -1.58 14.51 -4.35
C LEU A 158 -2.94 14.44 -3.62
N ARG A 159 -3.57 15.58 -3.34
CA ARG A 159 -4.88 15.61 -2.69
C ARG A 159 -5.97 15.17 -3.66
N SER A 160 -6.80 14.21 -3.22
CA SER A 160 -8.01 13.83 -3.93
C SER A 160 -9.09 14.91 -3.82
N THR A 161 -10.03 14.92 -4.75
CA THR A 161 -11.19 15.80 -4.73
C THR A 161 -12.41 15.12 -4.11
N ASN A 162 -13.40 15.92 -3.66
CA ASN A 162 -14.67 15.38 -3.17
C ASN A 162 -15.43 14.62 -4.27
N LEU A 163 -15.25 15.00 -5.54
CA LEU A 163 -15.85 14.29 -6.67
C LEU A 163 -15.32 12.86 -6.78
N GLN A 164 -14.00 12.66 -6.68
CA GLN A 164 -13.38 11.34 -6.66
C GLN A 164 -13.88 10.52 -5.47
N ALA A 165 -13.98 11.12 -4.27
CA ALA A 165 -14.51 10.45 -3.09
C ALA A 165 -15.97 10.02 -3.26
N PHE A 166 -16.81 10.87 -3.86
CA PHE A 166 -18.22 10.55 -4.15
C PHE A 166 -18.34 9.35 -5.11
N ILE A 167 -17.57 9.34 -6.19
CA ILE A 167 -17.53 8.22 -7.14
C ILE A 167 -17.05 6.96 -6.41
N GLY A 168 -15.96 7.06 -5.64
CA GLY A 168 -15.36 5.94 -4.91
C GLY A 168 -16.32 5.28 -3.93
N LEU A 169 -17.07 6.06 -3.15
CA LEU A 169 -18.07 5.55 -2.21
C LEU A 169 -19.18 4.75 -2.92
N ASN A 170 -19.60 5.18 -4.11
CA ASN A 170 -20.58 4.44 -4.91
C ASN A 170 -20.00 3.15 -5.50
N GLN A 171 -18.75 3.17 -5.93
CA GLN A 171 -18.05 1.99 -6.45
C GLN A 171 -17.79 0.97 -5.35
N LEU A 172 -17.36 1.42 -4.17
CA LEU A 172 -17.03 0.57 -3.03
C LEU A 172 -18.22 -0.31 -2.60
N LYS A 173 -19.46 0.20 -2.69
CA LYS A 173 -20.67 -0.59 -2.42
C LYS A 173 -20.80 -1.84 -3.31
N LYS A 174 -20.21 -1.81 -4.50
CA LYS A 174 -20.27 -2.90 -5.50
C LYS A 174 -19.09 -3.87 -5.39
N LEU A 175 -18.04 -3.55 -4.61
CA LEU A 175 -16.79 -4.30 -4.58
C LEU A 175 -16.99 -5.80 -4.29
N ASN A 176 -17.77 -6.15 -3.25
CA ASN A 176 -18.00 -7.55 -2.91
C ASN A 176 -18.70 -8.33 -4.04
N ARG A 177 -19.60 -7.69 -4.79
CA ARG A 177 -20.23 -8.28 -5.97
C ARG A 177 -19.21 -8.50 -7.09
N PHE A 178 -18.34 -7.54 -7.32
CA PHE A 178 -17.27 -7.66 -8.34
C PHE A 178 -16.30 -8.78 -8.00
N CYS A 179 -15.88 -8.91 -6.75
CA CYS A 179 -15.03 -10.02 -6.30
C CYS A 179 -15.69 -11.38 -6.58
N LYS A 180 -16.96 -11.55 -6.21
CA LYS A 180 -17.70 -12.81 -6.47
C LYS A 180 -17.82 -13.14 -7.96
N ILE A 181 -18.04 -12.15 -8.83
CA ILE A 181 -18.12 -12.35 -10.27
C ILE A 181 -16.77 -12.79 -10.83
N ARG A 182 -15.68 -12.15 -10.40
CA ARG A 182 -14.32 -12.50 -10.83
C ARG A 182 -13.93 -13.90 -10.39
N GLU A 183 -14.20 -14.26 -9.14
CA GLU A 183 -13.98 -15.62 -8.63
C GLU A 183 -14.76 -16.66 -9.41
N LYS A 184 -16.04 -16.40 -9.70
CA LYS A 184 -16.88 -17.28 -10.57
C LYS A 184 -16.27 -17.44 -11.96
N ASN A 185 -15.84 -16.34 -12.57
CA ASN A 185 -15.23 -16.36 -13.91
C ASN A 185 -13.90 -17.12 -13.89
N PHE A 186 -13.04 -16.87 -12.91
CA PHE A 186 -11.79 -17.59 -12.74
C PHE A 186 -12.01 -19.10 -12.64
N ASN A 187 -12.91 -19.54 -11.77
CA ASN A 187 -13.25 -20.95 -11.59
C ASN A 187 -13.84 -21.57 -12.86
N TYR A 188 -14.60 -20.81 -13.66
CA TYR A 188 -15.13 -21.26 -14.95
C TYR A 188 -13.99 -21.49 -15.95
N TYR A 189 -13.06 -20.53 -16.09
CA TYR A 189 -11.93 -20.64 -17.00
C TYR A 189 -10.98 -21.78 -16.60
N GLN A 190 -10.69 -21.92 -15.32
CA GLN A 190 -9.87 -23.02 -14.82
C GLN A 190 -10.42 -24.38 -15.26
N LYS A 191 -11.73 -24.60 -15.14
CA LYS A 191 -12.38 -25.84 -15.58
C LYS A 191 -12.38 -26.07 -17.09
N LYS A 192 -12.19 -25.01 -17.89
CA LYS A 192 -12.26 -25.11 -19.37
C LYS A 192 -10.89 -25.13 -20.05
N ILE A 193 -9.86 -24.58 -19.40
CA ILE A 193 -8.51 -24.45 -19.97
C ILE A 193 -7.57 -25.55 -19.47
N VAL A 194 -7.77 -26.01 -18.24
CA VAL A 194 -6.89 -27.00 -17.60
C VAL A 194 -7.37 -28.46 -17.85
N ASN A 195 -8.55 -28.64 -18.42
CA ASN A 195 -9.06 -29.91 -18.95
C ASN A 195 -8.91 -29.92 -20.46
#